data_9440664431a89942c63b164206600a54
#
_entry.id   9440664431a89942c63b164206600a54
#
_cell.length_a   1.000
_cell.length_b   1.000
_cell.length_c   1.000
_cell.angle_alpha   90.00
_cell.angle_beta   90.00
_cell.angle_gamma   90.00
#
_symmetry.space_group_name_H-M   'P 1'
#
loop_
_entity.id
_entity.type
_entity.pdbx_description
1 polymer ?
#
loop_
_entity_poly.entity_id
_entity_poly.type
_entity_poly.pdbx_seq_one_letter_code
_entity_poly.pdbx_strand_id
1 'polypeptide(L)'
;QIHDTFRCTLTIMEQEVATQVVGLGGTTDFSLIQLFLRADFIVKAVIIILIVASIYSWALIFDKYKLFKRIEKTTSNFEDKFWKTRSAESFYNSFSNREKDPVGNIFQSAMIELIRTKSKSSAVQLARVSRVIEISADKEIKLIEKHFTFLATVGSTAPFIGLFGTVWGIMNSFQSIAISRNTSLAIVAPGIAEALF
;
A
#
# COMPACT_ATOMS: atom_id res chain seq x y z
N GLN A 1 -41.11 -53.84 -20.16
CA GLN A 1 -41.94 -52.64 -20.48
C GLN A 1 -41.80 -51.50 -19.48
N ILE A 2 -41.78 -51.72 -18.14
CA ILE A 2 -41.63 -50.67 -17.12
C ILE A 2 -40.18 -50.16 -17.07
N HIS A 3 -39.20 -51.03 -17.33
CA HIS A 3 -37.76 -50.69 -17.30
C HIS A 3 -37.34 -49.79 -18.48
N ASP A 4 -37.97 -49.97 -19.61
CA ASP A 4 -37.66 -49.17 -20.85
C ASP A 4 -38.26 -47.75 -20.76
N THR A 5 -39.46 -47.61 -20.14
CA THR A 5 -40.08 -46.32 -19.92
C THR A 5 -39.31 -45.48 -18.92
N PHE A 6 -38.74 -46.11 -17.88
CA PHE A 6 -37.92 -45.39 -16.86
C PHE A 6 -36.57 -44.94 -17.41
N ARG A 7 -35.95 -45.71 -18.31
CA ARG A 7 -34.74 -45.31 -19.02
C ARG A 7 -34.98 -44.15 -19.98
N CYS A 8 -36.11 -44.20 -20.67
CA CYS A 8 -36.46 -43.13 -21.64
C CYS A 8 -36.75 -41.80 -20.92
N THR A 9 -37.42 -41.81 -19.75
CA THR A 9 -37.65 -40.62 -18.93
C THR A 9 -36.36 -40.07 -18.30
N LEU A 10 -35.45 -40.92 -17.86
CA LEU A 10 -34.13 -40.50 -17.35
C LEU A 10 -33.28 -39.82 -18.44
N THR A 11 -33.24 -40.40 -19.65
CA THR A 11 -32.48 -39.84 -20.76
C THR A 11 -33.05 -38.51 -21.26
N ILE A 12 -34.38 -38.36 -21.21
CA ILE A 12 -35.02 -37.07 -21.57
C ILE A 12 -34.74 -36.01 -20.49
N MET A 13 -34.76 -36.36 -19.19
CA MET A 13 -34.40 -35.45 -18.11
C MET A 13 -32.90 -35.07 -18.14
N GLU A 14 -31.99 -35.99 -18.46
CA GLU A 14 -30.58 -35.68 -18.66
C GLU A 14 -30.35 -34.78 -19.85
N GLN A 15 -31.07 -34.95 -20.95
CA GLN A 15 -30.99 -34.08 -22.11
C GLN A 15 -31.58 -32.69 -21.86
N GLU A 16 -32.68 -32.61 -21.12
CA GLU A 16 -33.26 -31.30 -20.73
C GLU A 16 -32.34 -30.53 -19.78
N VAL A 17 -31.75 -31.19 -18.79
CA VAL A 17 -30.78 -30.59 -17.88
C VAL A 17 -29.50 -30.20 -18.64
N ALA A 18 -29.02 -31.05 -19.55
CA ALA A 18 -27.85 -30.73 -20.37
C ALA A 18 -28.13 -29.55 -21.32
N THR A 19 -29.33 -29.46 -21.88
CA THR A 19 -29.72 -28.35 -22.77
C THR A 19 -29.93 -27.04 -21.99
N GLN A 20 -30.44 -27.11 -20.75
CA GLN A 20 -30.51 -25.93 -19.86
C GLN A 20 -29.14 -25.48 -19.40
N VAL A 21 -28.22 -26.41 -19.11
CA VAL A 21 -26.83 -26.05 -18.73
C VAL A 21 -26.08 -25.48 -19.93
N VAL A 22 -26.30 -25.98 -21.15
CA VAL A 22 -25.71 -25.43 -22.39
C VAL A 22 -26.40 -24.11 -22.79
N GLY A 23 -27.69 -23.92 -22.50
CA GLY A 23 -28.41 -22.65 -22.72
C GLY A 23 -28.00 -21.54 -21.75
N LEU A 24 -27.45 -21.89 -20.57
CA LEU A 24 -26.78 -20.98 -19.64
C LEU A 24 -25.34 -20.66 -20.07
N GLY A 25 -24.79 -21.39 -21.07
CA GLY A 25 -23.51 -21.12 -21.71
C GLY A 25 -23.55 -20.07 -22.82
N GLY A 26 -24.61 -19.26 -22.92
CA GLY A 26 -24.53 -17.98 -23.61
C GLY A 26 -23.42 -17.18 -22.95
N THR A 27 -22.34 -16.93 -23.66
CA THR A 27 -21.17 -16.14 -23.29
C THR A 27 -21.61 -14.80 -22.69
N THR A 28 -21.98 -14.82 -21.41
CA THR A 28 -21.80 -13.65 -20.60
C THR A 28 -20.29 -13.58 -20.40
N ASP A 29 -19.59 -12.98 -21.37
CA ASP A 29 -18.27 -12.46 -21.14
C ASP A 29 -18.43 -11.47 -19.96
N PHE A 30 -18.28 -11.99 -18.74
CA PHE A 30 -18.07 -11.20 -17.57
C PHE A 30 -16.69 -10.55 -17.69
N SER A 31 -16.56 -9.72 -18.73
CA SER A 31 -15.41 -8.87 -18.87
C SER A 31 -15.41 -7.95 -17.69
N LEU A 32 -14.38 -8.02 -16.86
CA LEU A 32 -14.16 -7.14 -15.70
C LEU A 32 -14.39 -5.67 -16.09
N ILE A 33 -14.05 -5.32 -17.33
CA ILE A 33 -14.25 -3.99 -17.91
C ILE A 33 -15.76 -3.67 -18.08
N GLN A 34 -16.57 -4.64 -18.52
CA GLN A 34 -18.02 -4.44 -18.69
C GLN A 34 -18.70 -4.30 -17.33
N LEU A 35 -18.28 -5.07 -16.32
CA LEU A 35 -18.77 -4.91 -14.95
C LEU A 35 -18.43 -3.51 -14.42
N PHE A 36 -17.19 -3.06 -14.57
CA PHE A 36 -16.79 -1.72 -14.18
C PHE A 36 -17.58 -0.62 -14.89
N LEU A 37 -17.84 -0.77 -16.20
CA LEU A 37 -18.60 0.23 -16.96
C LEU A 37 -20.07 0.29 -16.56
N ARG A 38 -20.65 -0.81 -16.09
CA ARG A 38 -22.04 -0.88 -15.60
C ARG A 38 -22.19 -0.50 -14.13
N ALA A 39 -21.10 -0.56 -13.35
CA ALA A 39 -21.09 -0.27 -11.94
C ALA A 39 -21.67 1.11 -11.61
N ASP A 40 -22.26 1.24 -10.44
CA ASP A 40 -22.78 2.52 -9.93
C ASP A 40 -21.66 3.55 -9.76
N PHE A 41 -22.01 4.82 -9.83
CA PHE A 41 -21.04 5.93 -9.69
C PHE A 41 -20.21 5.83 -8.41
N ILE A 42 -20.84 5.43 -7.30
CA ILE A 42 -20.16 5.31 -5.99
C ILE A 42 -19.16 4.16 -6.00
N VAL A 43 -19.51 2.99 -6.56
CA VAL A 43 -18.62 1.85 -6.68
C VAL A 43 -17.43 2.20 -7.58
N LYS A 44 -17.66 2.87 -8.70
CA LYS A 44 -16.58 3.40 -9.57
C LYS A 44 -15.63 4.31 -8.82
N ALA A 45 -16.17 5.25 -8.03
CA ALA A 45 -15.37 6.17 -7.25
C ALA A 45 -14.49 5.44 -6.23
N VAL A 46 -15.03 4.44 -5.52
CA VAL A 46 -14.29 3.60 -4.58
C VAL A 46 -13.12 2.89 -5.28
N ILE A 47 -13.39 2.23 -6.40
CA ILE A 47 -12.37 1.51 -7.17
C ILE A 47 -11.26 2.47 -7.64
N ILE A 48 -11.62 3.62 -8.20
CA ILE A 48 -10.65 4.62 -8.66
C ILE A 48 -9.78 5.13 -7.51
N ILE A 49 -10.38 5.45 -6.35
CA ILE A 49 -9.63 5.89 -5.16
C ILE A 49 -8.62 4.83 -4.73
N LEU A 50 -9.03 3.55 -4.67
CA LEU A 50 -8.15 2.45 -4.29
C LEU A 50 -7.02 2.24 -5.29
N ILE A 51 -7.30 2.34 -6.60
CA ILE A 51 -6.27 2.23 -7.65
C ILE A 51 -5.25 3.37 -7.51
N VAL A 52 -5.70 4.62 -7.37
CA VAL A 52 -4.83 5.78 -7.20
C VAL A 52 -3.98 5.65 -5.93
N ALA A 53 -4.60 5.26 -4.81
CA ALA A 53 -3.90 5.02 -3.55
C ALA A 53 -2.86 3.89 -3.69
N SER A 54 -3.17 2.83 -4.43
CA SER A 54 -2.26 1.72 -4.72
C SER A 54 -1.05 2.19 -5.54
N ILE A 55 -1.27 2.89 -6.66
CA ILE A 55 -0.18 3.40 -7.51
C ILE A 55 0.74 4.34 -6.70
N TYR A 56 0.16 5.24 -5.91
CA TYR A 56 0.93 6.17 -5.09
C TYR A 56 1.71 5.44 -3.99
N SER A 57 1.13 4.41 -3.36
CA SER A 57 1.81 3.57 -2.37
C SER A 57 3.01 2.85 -2.98
N TRP A 58 2.87 2.27 -4.17
CA TRP A 58 3.98 1.64 -4.88
C TRP A 58 5.10 2.64 -5.21
N ALA A 59 4.75 3.84 -5.67
CA ALA A 59 5.74 4.90 -5.92
C ALA A 59 6.53 5.24 -4.66
N LEU A 60 5.86 5.40 -3.50
CA LEU A 60 6.51 5.65 -2.21
C LEU A 60 7.40 4.49 -1.77
N ILE A 61 6.97 3.23 -1.97
CA ILE A 61 7.76 2.05 -1.64
C ILE A 61 9.06 2.04 -2.44
N PHE A 62 8.99 2.29 -3.76
CA PHE A 62 10.18 2.34 -4.61
C PHE A 62 11.13 3.48 -4.22
N ASP A 63 10.61 4.66 -3.91
CA ASP A 63 11.42 5.79 -3.46
C ASP A 63 12.12 5.47 -2.13
N LYS A 64 11.40 4.88 -1.18
CA LYS A 64 11.96 4.49 0.11
C LYS A 64 12.99 3.36 -0.02
N TYR A 65 12.74 2.37 -0.85
CA TYR A 65 13.70 1.31 -1.11
C TYR A 65 15.03 1.87 -1.66
N LYS A 66 14.97 2.79 -2.63
CA LYS A 66 16.16 3.47 -3.16
C LYS A 66 16.87 4.31 -2.10
N LEU A 67 16.08 5.04 -1.27
CA LEU A 67 16.61 5.84 -0.18
C LEU A 67 17.37 4.98 0.83
N PHE A 68 16.78 3.88 1.31
CA PHE A 68 17.43 2.98 2.26
C PHE A 68 18.72 2.36 1.71
N LYS A 69 18.69 1.86 0.47
CA LYS A 69 19.89 1.32 -0.19
C LYS A 69 20.99 2.36 -0.34
N ARG A 70 20.62 3.61 -0.57
CA ARG A 70 21.58 4.72 -0.63
C ARG A 70 22.16 5.03 0.74
N ILE A 71 21.31 5.14 1.78
CA ILE A 71 21.76 5.40 3.15
C ILE A 71 22.71 4.30 3.62
N GLU A 72 22.36 3.03 3.45
CA GLU A 72 23.19 1.89 3.80
C GLU A 72 24.60 2.01 3.18
N LYS A 73 24.66 2.29 1.88
CA LYS A 73 25.94 2.46 1.17
C LYS A 73 26.74 3.66 1.66
N THR A 74 26.08 4.81 1.88
CA THR A 74 26.76 6.03 2.32
C THR A 74 27.25 5.91 3.76
N THR A 75 26.44 5.30 4.62
CA THR A 75 26.81 5.04 6.03
C THR A 75 28.01 4.09 6.13
N SER A 76 27.99 2.98 5.39
CA SER A 76 29.15 2.07 5.36
C SER A 76 30.42 2.77 4.87
N ASN A 77 30.34 3.57 3.81
CA ASN A 77 31.47 4.36 3.32
C ASN A 77 31.96 5.40 4.35
N PHE A 78 31.02 5.99 5.11
CA PHE A 78 31.36 6.95 6.17
C PHE A 78 32.12 6.25 7.31
N GLU A 79 31.63 5.11 7.79
CA GLU A 79 32.25 4.31 8.85
C GLU A 79 33.64 3.88 8.46
N ASP A 80 33.83 3.33 7.26
CA ASP A 80 35.12 2.90 6.74
C ASP A 80 36.15 4.05 6.70
N LYS A 81 35.73 5.24 6.30
CA LYS A 81 36.60 6.42 6.26
C LYS A 81 36.89 6.95 7.66
N PHE A 82 35.91 6.95 8.53
CA PHE A 82 36.02 7.44 9.90
C PHE A 82 37.03 6.61 10.70
N TRP A 83 36.90 5.29 10.67
CA TRP A 83 37.80 4.40 11.40
C TRP A 83 39.25 4.34 10.85
N LYS A 84 39.44 4.68 9.59
CA LYS A 84 40.80 4.81 8.99
C LYS A 84 41.50 6.11 9.40
N THR A 85 40.78 7.09 9.89
CA THR A 85 41.32 8.39 10.26
C THR A 85 41.64 8.41 11.75
N ARG A 86 42.87 8.89 12.10
CA ARG A 86 43.38 8.86 13.49
C ARG A 86 42.65 9.83 14.43
N SER A 87 42.03 10.88 13.93
CA SER A 87 41.34 11.87 14.78
C SER A 87 40.06 12.40 14.11
N ALA A 88 39.01 12.60 14.93
CA ALA A 88 37.72 13.14 14.49
C ALA A 88 37.90 14.55 13.86
N GLU A 89 38.83 15.35 14.37
CA GLU A 89 39.09 16.71 13.88
C GLU A 89 39.73 16.70 12.47
N SER A 90 40.68 15.80 12.21
CA SER A 90 41.24 15.60 10.88
C SER A 90 40.22 15.08 9.89
N PHE A 91 39.35 14.16 10.34
CA PHE A 91 38.26 13.66 9.52
C PHE A 91 37.24 14.78 9.17
N TYR A 92 36.86 15.60 10.15
CA TYR A 92 35.94 16.71 9.94
C TYR A 92 36.47 17.70 8.89
N ASN A 93 37.77 18.05 8.93
CA ASN A 93 38.38 18.97 8.00
C ASN A 93 38.48 18.43 6.56
N SER A 94 38.57 17.11 6.42
CA SER A 94 38.60 16.41 5.12
C SER A 94 37.20 15.97 4.64
N PHE A 95 36.21 15.97 5.56
CA PHE A 95 34.88 15.45 5.30
C PHE A 95 34.04 16.45 4.51
N SER A 96 33.58 16.02 3.34
CA SER A 96 32.63 16.77 2.54
C SER A 96 31.33 15.98 2.43
N ASN A 97 30.27 16.40 3.11
CA ASN A 97 28.97 15.74 3.08
C ASN A 97 28.20 16.05 1.78
N ARG A 98 28.80 15.75 0.63
CA ARG A 98 28.20 15.96 -0.70
C ARG A 98 27.00 15.07 -0.95
N GLU A 99 26.98 13.90 -0.35
CA GLU A 99 25.93 12.88 -0.56
C GLU A 99 24.74 13.01 0.39
N LYS A 100 24.75 13.99 1.29
CA LYS A 100 23.72 14.22 2.32
C LYS A 100 23.41 12.94 3.14
N ASP A 101 24.46 12.28 3.59
CA ASP A 101 24.34 11.11 4.45
C ASP A 101 23.81 11.52 5.84
N PRO A 102 22.78 10.84 6.39
CA PRO A 102 22.23 11.12 7.71
C PRO A 102 23.29 11.05 8.82
N VAL A 103 24.15 10.04 8.79
CA VAL A 103 25.23 9.89 9.78
C VAL A 103 26.24 11.02 9.65
N GLY A 104 26.58 11.41 8.43
CA GLY A 104 27.44 12.56 8.16
C GLY A 104 26.86 13.87 8.69
N ASN A 105 25.55 14.08 8.59
CA ASN A 105 24.86 15.26 9.15
C ASN A 105 24.93 15.28 10.68
N ILE A 106 24.68 14.14 11.33
CA ILE A 106 24.78 13.99 12.79
C ILE A 106 26.21 14.27 13.24
N PHE A 107 27.20 13.65 12.59
CA PHE A 107 28.61 13.87 12.89
C PHE A 107 29.02 15.34 12.74
N GLN A 108 28.63 16.00 11.65
CA GLN A 108 28.90 17.42 11.42
C GLN A 108 28.30 18.31 12.52
N SER A 109 27.06 18.06 12.93
CA SER A 109 26.38 18.78 13.99
C SER A 109 27.11 18.60 15.35
N ALA A 110 27.54 17.38 15.66
CA ALA A 110 28.30 17.05 16.85
C ALA A 110 29.66 17.77 16.87
N MET A 111 30.39 17.77 15.75
CA MET A 111 31.69 18.43 15.62
C MET A 111 31.61 19.95 15.75
N ILE A 112 30.59 20.57 15.18
CA ILE A 112 30.34 22.03 15.34
C ILE A 112 30.16 22.36 16.83
N GLU A 113 29.35 21.60 17.56
CA GLU A 113 29.14 21.85 18.99
C GLU A 113 30.39 21.53 19.83
N LEU A 114 31.13 20.48 19.47
CA LEU A 114 32.41 20.15 20.11
C LEU A 114 33.39 21.30 20.01
N ILE A 115 33.59 21.89 18.84
CA ILE A 115 34.47 23.02 18.61
C ILE A 115 33.97 24.26 19.38
N ARG A 116 32.66 24.50 19.37
CA ARG A 116 32.03 25.63 20.06
C ARG A 116 32.18 25.57 21.59
N THR A 117 32.26 24.39 22.13
CA THR A 117 32.33 24.16 23.59
C THR A 117 33.73 23.85 24.10
N LYS A 118 34.75 23.99 23.28
CA LYS A 118 36.17 23.65 23.58
C LYS A 118 36.73 24.37 24.84
N SER A 119 36.16 25.53 25.21
CA SER A 119 36.57 26.30 26.40
C SER A 119 35.83 25.92 27.70
N LYS A 120 34.89 24.95 27.66
CA LYS A 120 34.09 24.54 28.81
C LYS A 120 34.66 23.31 29.52
N SER A 121 34.14 23.01 30.74
CA SER A 121 34.56 21.77 31.41
C SER A 121 34.13 20.55 30.57
N SER A 122 34.94 19.48 30.64
CA SER A 122 34.76 18.25 29.86
C SER A 122 33.36 17.63 30.06
N ALA A 123 32.81 17.66 31.29
CA ALA A 123 31.49 17.14 31.59
C ALA A 123 30.37 17.93 30.89
N VAL A 124 30.46 19.27 30.92
CA VAL A 124 29.49 20.15 30.22
C VAL A 124 29.58 19.97 28.72
N GLN A 125 30.80 19.86 28.19
CA GLN A 125 31.03 19.62 26.76
C GLN A 125 30.38 18.30 26.31
N LEU A 126 30.63 17.20 27.04
CA LEU A 126 30.08 15.89 26.73
C LEU A 126 28.54 15.90 26.75
N ALA A 127 27.93 16.49 27.81
CA ALA A 127 26.48 16.58 27.92
C ALA A 127 25.84 17.36 26.75
N ARG A 128 26.48 18.44 26.29
CA ARG A 128 25.97 19.25 25.18
C ARG A 128 26.10 18.53 23.85
N VAL A 129 27.25 17.93 23.60
CA VAL A 129 27.47 17.16 22.36
C VAL A 129 26.52 15.97 22.26
N SER A 130 26.34 15.21 23.37
CA SER A 130 25.34 14.12 23.42
C SER A 130 23.94 14.62 23.08
N ARG A 131 23.53 15.75 23.65
CA ARG A 131 22.22 16.34 23.37
C ARG A 131 22.04 16.77 21.90
N VAL A 132 23.09 17.32 21.30
CA VAL A 132 23.06 17.71 19.86
C VAL A 132 23.00 16.47 18.96
N ILE A 133 23.69 15.39 19.32
CA ILE A 133 23.59 14.11 18.61
C ILE A 133 22.16 13.58 18.62
N GLU A 134 21.52 13.53 19.80
CA GLU A 134 20.11 13.10 19.95
C GLU A 134 19.17 13.92 19.06
N ILE A 135 19.24 15.26 19.17
CA ILE A 135 18.39 16.16 18.40
C ILE A 135 18.62 15.99 16.88
N SER A 136 19.87 15.85 16.47
CA SER A 136 20.22 15.65 15.06
C SER A 136 19.77 14.29 14.54
N ALA A 137 19.89 13.23 15.37
CA ALA A 137 19.42 11.89 15.03
C ALA A 137 17.89 11.88 14.88
N ASP A 138 17.14 12.47 15.82
CA ASP A 138 15.69 12.59 15.73
C ASP A 138 15.23 13.33 14.47
N LYS A 139 15.97 14.37 14.09
CA LYS A 139 15.69 15.12 12.87
C LYS A 139 15.88 14.27 11.62
N GLU A 140 16.97 13.53 11.53
CA GLU A 140 17.25 12.65 10.37
C GLU A 140 16.24 11.50 10.32
N ILE A 141 15.89 10.89 11.45
CA ILE A 141 14.86 9.84 11.53
C ILE A 141 13.52 10.38 11.00
N LYS A 142 13.07 11.55 11.45
CA LYS A 142 11.83 12.17 10.97
C LYS A 142 11.84 12.42 9.47
N LEU A 143 12.98 12.78 8.89
CA LEU A 143 13.12 12.95 7.45
C LEU A 143 13.00 11.60 6.70
N ILE A 144 13.56 10.55 7.26
CA ILE A 144 13.47 9.18 6.71
C ILE A 144 12.04 8.64 6.83
N GLU A 145 11.37 8.89 7.96
CA GLU A 145 10.00 8.42 8.24
C GLU A 145 8.93 9.19 7.48
N LYS A 146 9.29 10.31 6.89
CA LYS A 146 8.35 11.12 6.09
C LYS A 146 7.64 10.22 5.06
N HIS A 147 6.30 10.33 5.01
CA HIS A 147 5.37 9.56 4.18
C HIS A 147 5.03 8.13 4.66
N PHE A 148 5.67 7.58 5.70
CA PHE A 148 5.25 6.28 6.25
C PHE A 148 3.85 6.34 6.87
N THR A 149 3.50 7.47 7.47
CA THR A 149 2.14 7.70 7.99
C THR A 149 1.08 7.51 6.90
N PHE A 150 1.35 7.96 5.67
CA PHE A 150 0.43 7.75 4.55
C PHE A 150 0.29 6.25 4.23
N LEU A 151 1.39 5.50 4.14
CA LEU A 151 1.34 4.05 3.89
C LEU A 151 0.56 3.33 4.99
N ALA A 152 0.82 3.66 6.25
CA ALA A 152 0.11 3.09 7.40
C ALA A 152 -1.40 3.40 7.34
N THR A 153 -1.76 4.65 7.01
CA THR A 153 -3.16 5.06 6.88
C THR A 153 -3.84 4.31 5.74
N VAL A 154 -3.24 4.25 4.56
CA VAL A 154 -3.80 3.50 3.42
C VAL A 154 -3.94 2.02 3.76
N GLY A 155 -2.91 1.41 4.36
CA GLY A 155 -2.95 0.00 4.76
C GLY A 155 -4.07 -0.33 5.75
N SER A 156 -4.36 0.58 6.68
CA SER A 156 -5.43 0.39 7.67
C SER A 156 -6.81 0.74 7.13
N THR A 157 -6.96 1.74 6.24
CA THR A 157 -8.26 2.23 5.79
C THR A 157 -8.75 1.57 4.49
N ALA A 158 -7.86 1.10 3.61
CA ALA A 158 -8.22 0.49 2.33
C ALA A 158 -9.23 -0.67 2.45
N PRO A 159 -9.09 -1.62 3.41
CA PRO A 159 -10.09 -2.67 3.59
C PRO A 159 -11.48 -2.16 3.95
N PHE A 160 -11.58 -1.09 4.74
CA PHE A 160 -12.86 -0.50 5.11
C PHE A 160 -13.50 0.24 3.93
N ILE A 161 -12.69 0.90 3.09
CA ILE A 161 -13.17 1.53 1.86
C ILE A 161 -13.70 0.46 0.89
N GLY A 162 -12.99 -0.67 0.75
CA GLY A 162 -13.47 -1.80 -0.04
C GLY A 162 -14.78 -2.38 0.50
N LEU A 163 -14.86 -2.62 1.82
CA LEU A 163 -16.08 -3.09 2.47
C LEU A 163 -17.26 -2.13 2.26
N PHE A 164 -17.02 -0.81 2.32
CA PHE A 164 -18.06 0.17 2.00
C PHE A 164 -18.59 -0.02 0.57
N GLY A 165 -17.69 -0.26 -0.40
CA GLY A 165 -18.07 -0.55 -1.79
C GLY A 165 -18.97 -1.78 -1.91
N THR A 166 -18.64 -2.87 -1.21
CA THR A 166 -19.45 -4.11 -1.23
C THR A 166 -20.82 -3.90 -0.61
N VAL A 167 -20.89 -3.24 0.54
CA VAL A 167 -22.17 -2.93 1.21
C VAL A 167 -23.04 -2.05 0.33
N TRP A 168 -22.46 -1.06 -0.34
CA TRP A 168 -23.20 -0.18 -1.27
C TRP A 168 -23.76 -0.96 -2.46
N GLY A 169 -22.97 -1.84 -3.09
CA GLY A 169 -23.42 -2.67 -4.21
C GLY A 169 -24.56 -3.62 -3.83
N ILE A 170 -24.47 -4.24 -2.63
CA ILE A 170 -25.55 -5.09 -2.11
C ILE A 170 -26.81 -4.25 -1.86
N MET A 171 -26.68 -3.08 -1.28
CA MET A 171 -27.82 -2.17 -1.03
C MET A 171 -28.52 -1.80 -2.34
N ASN A 172 -27.81 -1.48 -3.40
CA ASN A 172 -28.37 -1.18 -4.72
C ASN A 172 -29.10 -2.39 -5.31
N SER A 173 -28.58 -3.61 -5.09
CA SER A 173 -29.24 -4.85 -5.53
C SER A 173 -30.62 -5.00 -4.86
N PHE A 174 -30.70 -4.79 -3.55
CA PHE A 174 -31.98 -4.83 -2.83
C PHE A 174 -32.94 -3.71 -3.25
N GLN A 175 -32.43 -2.52 -3.52
CA GLN A 175 -33.25 -1.42 -4.01
C GLN A 175 -33.86 -1.74 -5.38
N SER A 176 -33.13 -2.42 -6.26
CA SER A 176 -33.62 -2.88 -7.56
C SER A 176 -34.75 -3.90 -7.41
N ILE A 177 -34.72 -4.80 -6.42
CA ILE A 177 -35.83 -5.72 -6.08
C ILE A 177 -37.07 -4.93 -5.64
N ALA A 178 -36.87 -3.95 -4.75
CA ALA A 178 -37.98 -3.17 -4.21
C ALA A 178 -38.72 -2.39 -5.30
N ILE A 179 -37.97 -1.86 -6.28
CA ILE A 179 -38.58 -1.10 -7.42
C ILE A 179 -39.25 -2.05 -8.40
N SER A 180 -38.62 -3.16 -8.76
CA SER A 180 -39.13 -4.09 -9.77
C SER A 180 -40.25 -5.01 -9.24
N ARG A 181 -40.42 -5.10 -7.91
CA ARG A 181 -41.33 -6.04 -7.20
C ARG A 181 -41.17 -7.50 -7.68
N ASN A 182 -39.98 -7.83 -8.19
CA ASN A 182 -39.63 -9.14 -8.73
C ASN A 182 -38.37 -9.64 -8.04
N THR A 183 -38.52 -10.79 -7.36
CA THR A 183 -37.40 -11.43 -6.60
C THR A 183 -36.58 -12.41 -7.45
N SER A 184 -36.69 -12.31 -8.78
CA SER A 184 -35.91 -13.16 -9.69
C SER A 184 -34.41 -12.93 -9.48
N LEU A 185 -33.66 -14.02 -9.38
CA LEU A 185 -32.22 -13.99 -9.25
C LEU A 185 -31.52 -13.23 -10.42
N ALA A 186 -32.15 -13.23 -11.58
CA ALA A 186 -31.65 -12.53 -12.77
C ALA A 186 -31.57 -11.00 -12.58
N ILE A 187 -32.37 -10.43 -11.69
CA ILE A 187 -32.37 -8.98 -11.41
C ILE A 187 -31.28 -8.62 -10.40
N VAL A 188 -30.99 -9.51 -9.45
CA VAL A 188 -30.04 -9.24 -8.35
C VAL A 188 -28.62 -9.66 -8.68
N ALA A 189 -28.46 -10.70 -9.50
CA ALA A 189 -27.15 -11.27 -9.83
C ALA A 189 -26.12 -10.23 -10.34
N PRO A 190 -26.48 -9.29 -11.23
CA PRO A 190 -25.54 -8.29 -11.70
C PRO A 190 -25.01 -7.39 -10.58
N GLY A 191 -25.87 -6.92 -9.68
CA GLY A 191 -25.46 -6.03 -8.58
C GLY A 191 -24.70 -6.75 -7.47
N ILE A 192 -25.02 -8.03 -7.22
CA ILE A 192 -24.20 -8.87 -6.31
C ILE A 192 -22.84 -9.14 -6.92
N ALA A 193 -22.77 -9.44 -8.20
CA ALA A 193 -21.50 -9.63 -8.91
C ALA A 193 -20.63 -8.36 -8.89
N GLU A 194 -21.25 -7.19 -9.05
CA GLU A 194 -20.59 -5.89 -8.92
C GLU A 194 -20.04 -5.65 -7.50
N ALA A 195 -20.78 -6.06 -6.47
CA ALA A 195 -20.35 -5.89 -5.08
C ALA A 195 -19.20 -6.83 -4.68
N LEU A 196 -19.07 -7.97 -5.34
CA LEU A 196 -18.04 -8.96 -5.07
C LEU A 196 -16.78 -8.80 -5.95
N PHE A 197 -16.83 -7.93 -6.93
CA PHE A 197 -15.72 -7.58 -7.79
C PHE A 197 -14.76 -6.58 -7.12
#